data_bf61d475a2d82b47e0f9c5fca5382abf
#
_entry.id   bf61d475a2d82b47e0f9c5fca5382abf
#
_cell.length_a   1.000
_cell.length_b   1.000
_cell.length_c   1.000
_cell.angle_alpha   90.00
_cell.angle_beta   90.00
_cell.angle_gamma   90.00
#
_symmetry.space_group_name_H-M   'P 1'
#
loop_
_entity.id
_entity.type
_entity.pdbx_description
1 polymer ?
#
loop_
_entity_poly.entity_id
_entity_poly.type
_entity_poly.pdbx_seq_one_letter_code
_entity_poly.pdbx_strand_id
1 'polypeptide(L)'
;MASYLDECANRKISLAPLVKAGKMTFQDTMVYQELLYRIQVLETCKMLCKAAPITTNMNDLLLHYQLTDTLLSCMTEERHMGFPADDKGKAQRKTAVENFHRVLSDFRKRFSSFRAEKPEQYQQAISAMVNTVLPVWIQMRNTYVPIGNGGKNG
;
A
#
# COMPACT_ATOMS: atom_id res chain seq x y z
N MET A 1 8.52 3.54 5.23
CA MET A 1 7.99 2.26 4.65
C MET A 1 8.50 1.02 5.36
N ALA A 2 9.81 0.85 5.49
CA ALA A 2 10.38 -0.37 6.09
C ALA A 2 9.89 -0.61 7.53
N SER A 3 9.86 0.43 8.36
CA SER A 3 9.41 0.27 9.74
C SER A 3 7.91 -0.05 9.84
N TYR A 4 7.10 0.48 8.93
CA TYR A 4 5.67 0.13 8.88
C TYR A 4 5.46 -1.30 8.41
N LEU A 5 6.25 -1.76 7.45
CA LEU A 5 6.24 -3.16 7.03
C LEU A 5 6.58 -4.08 8.21
N ASP A 6 7.57 -3.71 9.00
CA ASP A 6 7.96 -4.46 10.20
C ASP A 6 6.83 -4.49 11.23
N GLU A 7 6.12 -3.38 11.43
CA GLU A 7 4.96 -3.33 12.33
C GLU A 7 3.85 -4.29 11.86
N CYS A 8 3.56 -4.31 10.57
CA CYS A 8 2.59 -5.23 10.00
C CYS A 8 3.03 -6.69 10.17
N ALA A 9 4.28 -6.99 9.90
CA ALA A 9 4.84 -8.34 10.04
C ALA A 9 4.79 -8.81 11.50
N ASN A 10 5.14 -7.95 12.43
CA ASN A 10 5.12 -8.27 13.86
C ASN A 10 3.70 -8.53 14.35
N ARG A 11 2.74 -7.72 13.91
CA ARG A 11 1.33 -7.93 14.24
C ARG A 11 0.82 -9.27 13.69
N LYS A 12 1.19 -9.60 12.47
CA LYS A 12 0.86 -10.89 11.86
C LYS A 12 1.41 -12.05 12.69
N ILE A 13 2.66 -11.95 13.13
CA ILE A 13 3.31 -12.97 13.96
C ILE A 13 2.56 -13.13 15.29
N SER A 14 2.10 -12.03 15.88
CA SER A 14 1.36 -12.08 17.14
C SER A 14 0.02 -12.80 17.03
N LEU A 15 -0.55 -12.88 15.84
CA LEU A 15 -1.80 -13.60 15.59
C LEU A 15 -1.60 -15.08 15.25
N ALA A 16 -0.38 -15.50 14.94
CA ALA A 16 -0.08 -16.86 14.54
C ALA A 16 -0.54 -17.93 15.55
N PRO A 17 -0.35 -17.76 16.87
CA PRO A 17 -0.83 -18.74 17.84
C PRO A 17 -2.36 -18.91 17.80
N LEU A 18 -3.11 -17.85 17.53
CA LEU A 18 -4.56 -17.94 17.42
C LEU A 18 -4.99 -18.70 16.17
N VAL A 19 -4.26 -18.52 15.07
CA VAL A 19 -4.49 -19.28 13.84
C VAL A 19 -4.29 -20.77 14.09
N LYS A 20 -3.17 -21.16 14.72
CA LYS A 20 -2.86 -22.55 15.02
C LYS A 20 -3.87 -23.18 15.97
N ALA A 21 -4.37 -22.42 16.93
CA ALA A 21 -5.33 -22.90 17.91
C ALA A 21 -6.77 -22.92 17.39
N GLY A 22 -7.03 -22.39 16.20
CA GLY A 22 -8.38 -22.26 15.67
C GLY A 22 -9.25 -21.29 16.49
N LYS A 23 -8.64 -20.34 17.18
CA LYS A 23 -9.33 -19.44 18.12
C LYS A 23 -9.43 -18.01 17.60
N MET A 24 -9.25 -17.78 16.31
CA MET A 24 -9.40 -16.44 15.74
C MET A 24 -10.85 -16.00 15.79
N THR A 25 -11.08 -14.82 16.36
CA THR A 25 -12.38 -14.15 16.25
C THR A 25 -12.58 -13.61 14.84
N PHE A 26 -13.80 -13.20 14.52
CA PHE A 26 -14.07 -12.54 13.23
C PHE A 26 -13.19 -11.31 13.04
N GLN A 27 -13.03 -10.49 14.09
CA GLN A 27 -12.18 -9.30 14.06
C GLN A 27 -10.71 -9.66 13.82
N ASP A 28 -10.21 -10.70 14.50
CA ASP A 28 -8.83 -11.17 14.29
C ASP A 28 -8.61 -11.64 12.85
N THR A 29 -9.60 -12.31 12.28
CA THR A 29 -9.54 -12.75 10.89
C THR A 29 -9.47 -11.56 9.94
N MET A 30 -10.28 -10.53 10.17
CA MET A 30 -10.24 -9.32 9.36
C MET A 30 -8.89 -8.62 9.46
N VAL A 31 -8.36 -8.49 10.68
CA VAL A 31 -7.03 -7.88 10.88
C VAL A 31 -5.95 -8.71 10.17
N TYR A 32 -5.99 -10.02 10.31
CA TYR A 32 -5.00 -10.91 9.68
C TYR A 32 -5.02 -10.78 8.15
N GLN A 33 -6.21 -10.79 7.54
CA GLN A 33 -6.36 -10.64 6.09
C GLN A 33 -5.89 -9.27 5.62
N GLU A 34 -6.20 -8.23 6.36
CA GLU A 34 -5.74 -6.88 6.05
C GLU A 34 -4.22 -6.77 6.15
N LEU A 35 -3.61 -7.44 7.13
CA LEU A 35 -2.16 -7.50 7.27
C LEU A 35 -1.49 -8.19 6.07
N LEU A 36 -2.05 -9.31 5.64
CA LEU A 36 -1.53 -10.02 4.46
C LEU A 36 -1.56 -9.12 3.23
N TYR A 37 -2.66 -8.41 3.03
CA TYR A 37 -2.82 -7.50 1.91
C TYR A 37 -1.81 -6.34 1.98
N ARG A 38 -1.68 -5.69 3.14
CA ARG A 38 -0.74 -4.57 3.31
C ARG A 38 0.70 -5.01 3.13
N ILE A 39 1.06 -6.15 3.69
CA ILE A 39 2.42 -6.69 3.54
C ILE A 39 2.73 -6.94 2.08
N GLN A 40 1.78 -7.52 1.33
CA GLN A 40 1.97 -7.77 -0.09
C GLN A 40 2.22 -6.48 -0.87
N VAL A 41 1.43 -5.43 -0.62
CA VAL A 41 1.60 -4.13 -1.26
C VAL A 41 2.96 -3.52 -0.90
N LEU A 42 3.31 -3.54 0.38
CA LEU A 42 4.56 -2.94 0.86
C LEU A 42 5.79 -3.68 0.33
N GLU A 43 5.75 -4.99 0.29
CA GLU A 43 6.85 -5.79 -0.27
C GLU A 43 6.99 -5.58 -1.77
N THR A 44 5.87 -5.42 -2.48
CA THR A 44 5.91 -5.09 -3.90
C THR A 44 6.53 -3.71 -4.14
N CYS A 45 6.17 -2.72 -3.35
CA CYS A 45 6.82 -1.39 -3.40
C CYS A 45 8.33 -1.50 -3.20
N LYS A 46 8.73 -2.27 -2.19
CA LYS A 46 10.15 -2.48 -1.88
C LYS A 46 10.87 -3.16 -3.03
N MET A 47 10.25 -4.18 -3.62
CA MET A 47 10.79 -4.88 -4.78
C MET A 47 10.97 -3.94 -5.96
N LEU A 48 9.96 -3.12 -6.28
CA LEU A 48 10.04 -2.17 -7.39
C LEU A 48 11.16 -1.15 -7.17
N CYS A 49 11.36 -0.69 -5.95
CA CYS A 49 12.44 0.24 -5.63
C CYS A 49 13.82 -0.40 -5.84
N LYS A 50 13.97 -1.69 -5.51
CA LYS A 50 15.26 -2.39 -5.62
C LYS A 50 15.53 -2.88 -7.03
N ALA A 51 14.48 -3.29 -7.74
CA ALA A 51 14.59 -3.91 -9.04
C ALA A 51 14.46 -2.91 -10.19
N ALA A 52 14.65 -1.62 -9.90
CA ALA A 52 14.64 -0.59 -10.94
C ALA A 52 15.64 -0.98 -12.02
N PRO A 53 15.22 -1.05 -13.29
CA PRO A 53 16.09 -1.58 -14.34
C PRO A 53 17.29 -0.67 -14.55
N ILE A 54 18.47 -1.29 -14.56
CA ILE A 54 19.73 -0.62 -14.90
C ILE A 54 19.91 -0.59 -16.43
N THR A 55 19.10 -1.38 -17.11
CA THR A 55 19.17 -1.55 -18.56
C THR A 55 18.30 -0.55 -19.30
N THR A 56 18.68 -0.22 -20.53
CA THR A 56 17.87 0.56 -21.46
C THR A 56 16.94 -0.33 -22.30
N ASN A 57 16.82 -1.61 -21.97
CA ASN A 57 15.95 -2.53 -22.68
C ASN A 57 14.49 -2.14 -22.48
N MET A 58 13.83 -1.76 -23.58
CA MET A 58 12.45 -1.29 -23.53
C MET A 58 11.46 -2.36 -23.02
N ASN A 59 11.72 -3.63 -23.31
CA ASN A 59 10.85 -4.70 -22.84
C ASN A 59 10.86 -4.81 -21.32
N ASP A 60 12.03 -4.67 -20.70
CA ASP A 60 12.17 -4.68 -19.25
C ASP A 60 11.48 -3.46 -18.61
N LEU A 61 11.65 -2.30 -19.22
CA LEU A 61 10.97 -1.08 -18.76
C LEU A 61 9.46 -1.22 -18.83
N LEU A 62 8.93 -1.74 -19.93
CA LEU A 62 7.51 -1.97 -20.11
C LEU A 62 6.96 -2.94 -19.06
N LEU A 63 7.70 -4.00 -18.77
CA LEU A 63 7.30 -4.96 -17.73
C LEU A 63 7.21 -4.28 -16.36
N HIS A 64 8.20 -3.46 -16.02
CA HIS A 64 8.20 -2.72 -14.76
C HIS A 64 7.04 -1.73 -14.68
N TYR A 65 6.71 -1.05 -15.78
CA TYR A 65 5.54 -0.17 -15.85
C TYR A 65 4.25 -0.94 -15.61
N GLN A 66 4.11 -2.12 -16.21
CA GLN A 66 2.94 -2.98 -16.02
C GLN A 66 2.83 -3.45 -14.56
N LEU A 67 3.94 -3.82 -13.94
CA LEU A 67 3.95 -4.20 -12.53
C LEU A 67 3.53 -3.05 -11.63
N THR A 68 3.98 -1.84 -11.93
CA THR A 68 3.61 -0.64 -11.18
C THR A 68 2.11 -0.34 -11.34
N ASP A 69 1.58 -0.43 -12.54
CA ASP A 69 0.14 -0.26 -12.79
C ASP A 69 -0.68 -1.29 -12.03
N THR A 70 -0.23 -2.53 -12.01
CA THR A 70 -0.88 -3.60 -11.25
C THR A 70 -0.87 -3.28 -9.76
N LEU A 71 0.26 -2.81 -9.24
CA LEU A 71 0.35 -2.40 -7.84
C LEU A 71 -0.62 -1.27 -7.52
N LEU A 72 -0.67 -0.23 -8.34
CA LEU A 72 -1.58 0.89 -8.14
C LEU A 72 -3.04 0.43 -8.13
N SER A 73 -3.39 -0.51 -9.00
CA SER A 73 -4.73 -1.11 -9.02
C SER A 73 -5.01 -1.91 -7.75
N CYS A 74 -4.02 -2.66 -7.25
CA CYS A 74 -4.16 -3.40 -5.99
C CYS A 74 -4.36 -2.46 -4.80
N MET A 75 -3.77 -1.27 -4.83
CA MET A 75 -3.93 -0.29 -3.76
C MET A 75 -5.34 0.29 -3.66
N THR A 76 -6.14 0.18 -4.72
CA THR A 76 -7.54 0.61 -4.70
C THR A 76 -8.50 -0.48 -4.20
N GLU A 77 -7.98 -1.66 -3.84
CA GLU A 77 -8.78 -2.77 -3.38
C GLU A 77 -9.53 -2.41 -2.10
N GLU A 78 -10.84 -2.62 -2.12
CA GLU A 78 -11.70 -2.28 -1.00
C GLU A 78 -12.02 -3.47 -0.08
N ARG A 79 -11.47 -4.65 -0.37
CA ARG A 79 -11.62 -5.80 0.52
C ARG A 79 -11.08 -5.47 1.91
N HIS A 80 -11.57 -6.17 2.89
CA HIS A 80 -11.17 -6.02 4.29
C HIS A 80 -11.49 -4.61 4.81
N MET A 81 -12.71 -4.14 4.52
CA MET A 81 -13.15 -2.77 4.81
C MET A 81 -13.13 -2.41 6.30
N GLY A 82 -12.78 -3.34 7.15
CA GLY A 82 -12.49 -3.03 8.53
C GLY A 82 -13.70 -2.96 9.43
N PHE A 83 -13.50 -2.34 10.56
CA PHE A 83 -14.45 -2.34 11.64
C PHE A 83 -15.51 -1.26 11.47
N PRO A 84 -16.71 -1.47 12.04
CA PRO A 84 -17.68 -0.38 12.14
C PRO A 84 -17.05 0.83 12.83
N ALA A 85 -17.40 2.01 12.36
CA ALA A 85 -16.89 3.26 12.91
C ALA A 85 -18.07 4.14 13.38
N ASP A 86 -17.84 4.93 14.40
CA ASP A 86 -18.78 5.97 14.81
C ASP A 86 -18.81 7.09 13.76
N ASP A 87 -19.64 8.10 13.97
CA ASP A 87 -19.79 9.19 12.99
C ASP A 87 -18.48 9.95 12.76
N LYS A 88 -17.69 10.17 13.80
CA LYS A 88 -16.39 10.81 13.69
C LYS A 88 -15.43 9.94 12.86
N GLY A 89 -15.39 8.64 13.15
CA GLY A 89 -14.56 7.69 12.42
C GLY A 89 -14.97 7.56 10.97
N LYS A 90 -16.27 7.58 10.67
CA LYS A 90 -16.78 7.58 9.30
C LYS A 90 -16.35 8.83 8.54
N ALA A 91 -16.40 9.99 9.17
CA ALA A 91 -15.97 11.25 8.56
C ALA A 91 -14.47 11.25 8.28
N GLN A 92 -13.67 10.76 9.21
CA GLN A 92 -12.21 10.61 9.02
C GLN A 92 -11.90 9.65 7.89
N ARG A 93 -12.61 8.53 7.83
CA ARG A 93 -12.46 7.52 6.76
C ARG A 93 -12.79 8.12 5.41
N LYS A 94 -13.91 8.82 5.29
CA LYS A 94 -14.32 9.48 4.05
C LYS A 94 -13.25 10.46 3.57
N THR A 95 -12.75 11.31 4.44
CA THR A 95 -11.71 12.28 4.12
C THR A 95 -10.43 11.59 3.64
N ALA A 96 -10.02 10.53 4.34
CA ALA A 96 -8.82 9.78 3.99
C ALA A 96 -8.96 9.09 2.63
N VAL A 97 -10.13 8.51 2.34
CA VAL A 97 -10.41 7.86 1.05
C VAL A 97 -10.37 8.88 -0.09
N GLU A 98 -11.04 10.02 0.08
CA GLU A 98 -11.04 11.09 -0.92
C GLU A 98 -9.63 11.60 -1.18
N ASN A 99 -8.85 11.79 -0.12
CA ASN A 99 -7.47 12.25 -0.23
C ASN A 99 -6.61 11.23 -0.99
N PHE A 100 -6.77 9.94 -0.68
CA PHE A 100 -6.05 8.88 -1.38
C PHE A 100 -6.40 8.87 -2.87
N HIS A 101 -7.68 8.90 -3.22
CA HIS A 101 -8.10 8.89 -4.62
C HIS A 101 -7.58 10.11 -5.39
N ARG A 102 -7.57 11.28 -4.75
CA ARG A 102 -7.02 12.49 -5.37
C ARG A 102 -5.53 12.35 -5.65
N VAL A 103 -4.77 11.91 -4.65
CA VAL A 103 -3.31 11.75 -4.78
C VAL A 103 -2.99 10.67 -5.81
N LEU A 104 -3.72 9.57 -5.79
CA LEU A 104 -3.54 8.48 -6.76
C LEU A 104 -3.84 8.93 -8.18
N SER A 105 -4.94 9.65 -8.38
CA SER A 105 -5.33 10.18 -9.69
C SER A 105 -4.26 11.12 -10.24
N ASP A 106 -3.77 12.05 -9.42
CA ASP A 106 -2.72 12.97 -9.82
C ASP A 106 -1.43 12.23 -10.18
N PHE A 107 -1.07 11.21 -9.41
CA PHE A 107 0.09 10.39 -9.70
C PHE A 107 -0.08 9.63 -11.02
N ARG A 108 -1.24 9.02 -11.25
CA ARG A 108 -1.51 8.26 -12.49
C ARG A 108 -1.42 9.13 -13.72
N LYS A 109 -1.88 10.37 -13.66
CA LYS A 109 -1.76 11.31 -14.78
C LYS A 109 -0.29 11.58 -15.11
N ARG A 110 0.51 11.87 -14.07
CA ARG A 110 1.95 12.09 -14.26
C ARG A 110 2.65 10.82 -14.73
N PHE A 111 2.29 9.67 -14.17
CA PHE A 111 2.88 8.39 -14.53
C PHE A 111 2.61 8.04 -15.99
N SER A 112 1.39 8.30 -16.48
CA SER A 112 1.03 8.06 -17.88
C SER A 112 1.86 8.91 -18.84
N SER A 113 2.17 10.16 -18.46
CA SER A 113 2.99 11.05 -19.28
C SER A 113 4.48 10.68 -19.22
N PHE A 114 4.87 9.92 -18.23
CA PHE A 114 6.27 9.55 -18.00
C PHE A 114 6.77 8.46 -18.91
N ARG A 115 5.98 7.79 -19.69
CA ARG A 115 6.42 6.63 -20.48
C ARG A 115 7.92 6.69 -20.76
N ALA A 116 8.66 6.37 -19.73
CA ALA A 116 10.07 6.65 -19.65
C ALA A 116 10.83 5.91 -20.71
N GLU A 117 11.62 6.66 -21.45
CA GLU A 117 12.61 6.10 -22.36
C GLU A 117 13.88 5.75 -21.61
N LYS A 118 14.03 6.26 -20.37
CA LYS A 118 15.26 6.10 -19.59
C LYS A 118 14.96 5.52 -18.22
N PRO A 119 15.80 4.61 -17.70
CA PRO A 119 15.62 4.03 -16.39
C PRO A 119 15.54 5.06 -15.26
N GLU A 120 16.26 6.18 -15.37
CA GLU A 120 16.27 7.24 -14.35
C GLU A 120 14.87 7.84 -14.17
N GLN A 121 14.13 8.01 -15.26
CA GLN A 121 12.76 8.54 -15.20
C GLN A 121 11.84 7.58 -14.47
N TYR A 122 11.99 6.28 -14.71
CA TYR A 122 11.22 5.27 -14.01
C TYR A 122 11.55 5.27 -12.51
N GLN A 123 12.83 5.35 -12.14
CA GLN A 123 13.24 5.43 -10.74
C GLN A 123 12.65 6.65 -10.04
N GLN A 124 12.63 7.80 -10.71
CA GLN A 124 12.01 9.01 -10.18
C GLN A 124 10.51 8.82 -9.96
N ALA A 125 9.84 8.16 -10.91
CA ALA A 125 8.41 7.87 -10.78
C ALA A 125 8.12 6.94 -9.59
N ILE A 126 8.92 5.91 -9.39
CA ILE A 126 8.77 4.99 -8.26
C ILE A 126 9.03 5.71 -6.94
N SER A 127 10.06 6.54 -6.87
CA SER A 127 10.34 7.36 -5.68
C SER A 127 9.19 8.29 -5.36
N ALA A 128 8.60 8.91 -6.37
CA ALA A 128 7.43 9.77 -6.20
C ALA A 128 6.23 8.98 -5.67
N MET A 129 6.00 7.78 -6.17
CA MET A 129 4.93 6.91 -5.69
C MET A 129 5.12 6.57 -4.20
N VAL A 130 6.32 6.16 -3.82
CA VAL A 130 6.62 5.78 -2.43
C VAL A 130 6.51 6.98 -1.49
N ASN A 131 6.89 8.17 -1.95
CA ASN A 131 6.92 9.37 -1.11
C ASN A 131 5.58 10.11 -1.05
N THR A 132 4.69 9.91 -2.02
CA THR A 132 3.42 10.65 -2.09
C THR A 132 2.19 9.75 -1.98
N VAL A 133 2.11 8.69 -2.76
CA VAL A 133 0.93 7.81 -2.81
C VAL A 133 0.90 6.88 -1.60
N LEU A 134 2.01 6.23 -1.31
CA LEU A 134 2.07 5.21 -0.27
C LEU A 134 1.72 5.76 1.13
N PRO A 135 2.24 6.91 1.59
CA PRO A 135 1.86 7.42 2.90
C PRO A 135 0.37 7.70 3.04
N VAL A 136 -0.25 8.23 2.00
CA VAL A 136 -1.68 8.53 2.00
C VAL A 136 -2.50 7.24 1.99
N TRP A 137 -2.04 6.22 1.26
CA TRP A 137 -2.65 4.90 1.28
C TRP A 137 -2.61 4.28 2.68
N ILE A 138 -1.48 4.36 3.36
CA ILE A 138 -1.33 3.87 4.74
C ILE A 138 -2.31 4.58 5.68
N GLN A 139 -2.42 5.90 5.57
CA GLN A 139 -3.38 6.67 6.36
C GLN A 139 -4.81 6.20 6.10
N MET A 140 -5.16 6.01 4.84
CA MET A 140 -6.49 5.53 4.47
C MET A 140 -6.76 4.15 5.07
N ARG A 141 -5.84 3.20 4.88
CA ARG A 141 -6.02 1.83 5.39
C ARG A 141 -6.13 1.81 6.91
N ASN A 142 -5.38 2.65 7.61
CA ASN A 142 -5.45 2.73 9.06
C ASN A 142 -6.78 3.28 9.58
N THR A 143 -7.58 3.95 8.76
CA THR A 143 -8.94 4.32 9.15
C THR A 143 -9.90 3.13 9.14
N TYR A 144 -9.58 2.08 8.38
CA TYR A 144 -10.36 0.84 8.36
C TYR A 144 -9.92 -0.10 9.48
N VAL A 145 -8.64 -0.41 9.51
CA VAL A 145 -8.04 -1.32 10.50
C VAL A 145 -6.77 -0.65 11.01
N PRO A 146 -6.80 -0.04 12.20
CA PRO A 146 -5.61 0.61 12.76
C PRO A 146 -4.50 -0.40 13.03
N ILE A 147 -3.34 -0.20 12.43
CA ILE A 147 -2.17 -1.06 12.61
C ILE A 147 -0.94 -0.17 12.75
N GLY A 148 -0.26 -0.31 13.88
CA GLY A 148 0.97 0.42 14.14
C GLY A 148 0.80 1.93 14.03
N ASN A 149 1.91 2.62 13.83
CA ASN A 149 1.93 4.07 13.68
C ASN A 149 1.91 4.53 12.23
N GLY A 150 2.13 3.65 11.29
CA GLY A 150 2.03 3.81 9.83
C GLY A 150 2.00 5.23 9.27
N GLY A 151 1.44 6.06 9.06
CA GLY A 151 1.38 7.47 8.73
C GLY A 151 0.86 8.31 9.86
N LYS A 152 0.66 7.72 11.00
CA LYS A 152 0.15 8.42 12.16
C LYS A 152 1.31 8.92 12.99
N ASN A 153 1.34 10.20 13.25
CA ASN A 153 2.34 10.80 14.11
C ASN A 153 1.96 10.63 15.57
N GLY A 154 2.72 9.84 16.24
CA GLY A 154 2.57 9.61 17.66
C GLY A 154 1.40 8.81 18.00
#